data_b4fe327933bcc76b02290fc5ac8e7922
#
_entry.id   b4fe327933bcc76b02290fc5ac8e7922
#
_cell.length_a   1.000
_cell.length_b   1.000
_cell.length_c   1.000
_cell.angle_alpha   90.00
_cell.angle_beta   90.00
_cell.angle_gamma   90.00
#
_symmetry.space_group_name_H-M   'P 1'
#
loop_
_entity.id
_entity.type
_entity.pdbx_description
1 polymer ?
#
loop_
_entity_poly.entity_id
_entity_poly.type
_entity_poly.pdbx_seq_one_letter_code
_entity_poly.pdbx_strand_id
1 'polypeptide(L)'
;MTTPNGTSFILPSGAQGLANYPHARTIASTAKTIFVSGISSRRADGTFEGCETKPDGTHELDCGVQTAAVLRNIQTVLRGASEGVCGLENVVDATVFLVDIPRDYAAMNAEWNKIWPDRTKAPSRTCVQVAALPNEKILVEIKCQAVVSEWAKNPWQEL
;
A
#
# COMPACT_ATOMS: atom_id res chain seq x y z
N MET A 1 3.61 -18.54 -13.16
CA MET A 1 2.21 -18.07 -13.18
C MET A 1 2.23 -16.55 -13.04
N THR A 2 1.57 -15.85 -13.94
CA THR A 2 1.36 -14.40 -13.84
C THR A 2 0.38 -14.12 -12.72
N THR A 3 0.77 -13.28 -11.78
CA THR A 3 -0.12 -12.76 -10.72
C THR A 3 -0.88 -11.53 -11.24
N PRO A 4 -1.98 -11.08 -10.60
CA PRO A 4 -2.70 -9.88 -11.01
C PRO A 4 -1.83 -8.62 -11.14
N ASN A 5 -0.72 -8.57 -10.43
CA ASN A 5 0.29 -7.50 -10.47
C ASN A 5 1.54 -7.86 -11.29
N GLY A 6 1.43 -8.73 -12.28
CA GLY A 6 2.51 -9.09 -13.19
C GLY A 6 3.45 -10.17 -12.66
N THR A 7 4.72 -10.12 -13.08
CA THR A 7 5.74 -11.11 -12.74
C THR A 7 6.80 -10.51 -11.82
N SER A 8 7.12 -11.18 -10.73
CA SER A 8 8.19 -10.78 -9.83
C SER A 8 9.55 -11.24 -10.32
N PHE A 9 10.57 -10.43 -10.07
CA PHE A 9 11.97 -10.82 -10.22
C PHE A 9 12.66 -10.83 -8.85
N ILE A 10 13.24 -11.94 -8.50
CA ILE A 10 14.01 -12.12 -7.27
C ILE A 10 15.43 -12.52 -7.68
N LEU A 11 16.41 -11.73 -7.28
CA LEU A 11 17.81 -12.00 -7.58
C LEU A 11 18.24 -13.32 -6.90
N PRO A 12 18.72 -14.35 -7.64
CA PRO A 12 18.99 -15.66 -7.06
C PRO A 12 20.06 -15.65 -5.96
N SER A 13 21.04 -14.75 -6.07
CA SER A 13 22.14 -14.57 -5.10
C SER A 13 21.97 -13.35 -4.20
N GLY A 14 20.83 -12.64 -4.30
CA GLY A 14 20.57 -11.44 -3.54
C GLY A 14 20.12 -11.74 -2.11
N ALA A 15 20.53 -10.90 -1.17
CA ALA A 15 19.97 -10.93 0.17
C ALA A 15 18.46 -10.67 0.13
N GLN A 16 17.72 -11.37 0.98
CA GLN A 16 16.32 -11.06 1.19
C GLN A 16 16.20 -9.67 1.81
N GLY A 17 15.26 -8.86 1.30
CA GLY A 17 14.92 -7.59 1.92
C GLY A 17 14.35 -7.77 3.34
N LEU A 18 14.28 -6.68 4.10
CA LEU A 18 13.81 -6.66 5.49
C LEU A 18 12.30 -6.92 5.63
N ALA A 19 11.58 -7.07 4.52
CA ALA A 19 10.17 -7.43 4.48
C ALA A 19 9.87 -8.21 3.19
N ASN A 20 8.62 -8.61 3.00
CA ASN A 20 8.17 -9.33 1.81
C ASN A 20 7.98 -8.38 0.62
N TYR A 21 9.00 -8.27 -0.22
CA TYR A 21 8.96 -7.61 -1.53
C TYR A 21 10.00 -8.21 -2.47
N PRO A 22 9.72 -8.27 -3.80
CA PRO A 22 10.68 -8.71 -4.80
C PRO A 22 11.72 -7.62 -5.09
N HIS A 23 12.76 -7.95 -5.85
CA HIS A 23 13.73 -6.94 -6.34
C HIS A 23 13.15 -6.09 -7.47
N ALA A 24 12.27 -6.67 -8.29
CA ALA A 24 11.56 -5.95 -9.35
C ALA A 24 10.25 -6.63 -9.70
N ARG A 25 9.40 -5.91 -10.42
CA ARG A 25 8.20 -6.46 -11.08
C ARG A 25 8.14 -5.98 -12.53
N THR A 26 7.63 -6.86 -13.38
CA THR A 26 7.32 -6.53 -14.78
C THR A 26 5.82 -6.70 -15.01
N ILE A 27 5.25 -5.80 -15.81
CA ILE A 27 3.84 -5.80 -16.18
C ILE A 27 3.72 -5.80 -17.71
N ALA A 28 2.58 -6.28 -18.23
CA ALA A 28 2.29 -6.17 -19.65
C ALA A 28 2.12 -4.70 -20.05
N SER A 29 2.62 -4.32 -21.22
CA SER A 29 2.48 -2.95 -21.76
C SER A 29 1.04 -2.53 -22.04
N THR A 30 0.12 -3.50 -22.16
CA THR A 30 -1.31 -3.29 -22.41
C THR A 30 -2.12 -3.12 -21.12
N ALA A 31 -1.51 -3.32 -19.94
CA ALA A 31 -2.22 -3.16 -18.68
C ALA A 31 -2.57 -1.69 -18.42
N LYS A 32 -3.78 -1.44 -17.94
CA LYS A 32 -4.17 -0.11 -17.44
C LYS A 32 -3.56 0.11 -16.07
N THR A 33 -3.02 1.31 -15.84
CA THR A 33 -2.40 1.69 -14.56
C THR A 33 -3.34 2.61 -13.78
N ILE A 34 -3.49 2.31 -12.49
CA ILE A 34 -4.17 3.16 -11.51
C ILE A 34 -3.11 3.77 -10.61
N PHE A 35 -3.02 5.10 -10.60
CA PHE A 35 -2.13 5.86 -9.72
C PHE A 35 -2.92 6.24 -8.47
N VAL A 36 -2.51 5.72 -7.32
CA VAL A 36 -3.11 6.03 -6.02
C VAL A 36 -2.26 7.10 -5.35
N SER A 37 -2.90 8.18 -4.91
CA SER A 37 -2.27 9.24 -4.13
C SER A 37 -1.77 8.71 -2.78
N GLY A 38 -1.02 9.53 -2.03
CA GLY A 38 -0.68 9.23 -0.64
C GLY A 38 -1.94 9.01 0.20
N ILE A 39 -2.03 7.85 0.84
CA ILE A 39 -3.15 7.43 1.67
C ILE A 39 -2.67 7.29 3.11
N SER A 40 -3.38 7.91 4.03
CA SER A 40 -3.17 7.80 5.47
C SER A 40 -4.29 7.00 6.15
N SER A 41 -4.23 6.87 7.48
CA SER A 41 -5.26 6.23 8.30
C SER A 41 -6.52 7.08 8.50
N ARG A 42 -6.66 8.19 7.77
CA ARG A 42 -7.77 9.14 7.90
C ARG A 42 -9.10 8.49 7.51
N ARG A 43 -10.11 8.68 8.35
CA ARG A 43 -11.49 8.26 8.12
C ARG A 43 -12.29 9.35 7.38
N ALA A 44 -13.47 8.98 6.90
CA ALA A 44 -14.38 9.90 6.20
C ALA A 44 -14.86 11.07 7.10
N ASP A 45 -14.95 10.86 8.42
CA ASP A 45 -15.30 11.89 9.39
C ASP A 45 -14.13 12.83 9.74
N GLY A 46 -12.95 12.61 9.15
CA GLY A 46 -11.75 13.41 9.36
C GLY A 46 -10.89 12.96 10.54
N THR A 47 -11.32 11.97 11.34
CA THR A 47 -10.51 11.37 12.40
C THR A 47 -9.47 10.42 11.83
N PHE A 48 -8.50 10.00 12.65
CA PHE A 48 -7.44 9.07 12.24
C PHE A 48 -7.53 7.78 13.05
N GLU A 49 -7.53 6.65 12.38
CA GLU A 49 -7.41 5.37 13.04
C GLU A 49 -5.98 5.20 13.59
N GLY A 50 -5.83 4.57 14.75
CA GLY A 50 -4.52 4.48 15.42
C GLY A 50 -4.05 5.82 15.99
N CYS A 51 -4.98 6.72 16.31
CA CYS A 51 -4.74 7.97 17.03
C CYS A 51 -5.76 8.12 18.15
N GLU A 52 -5.29 8.10 19.38
CA GLU A 52 -6.10 8.39 20.58
C GLU A 52 -5.68 9.75 21.13
N THR A 53 -6.65 10.67 21.27
CA THR A 53 -6.41 11.98 21.86
C THR A 53 -6.68 11.89 23.37
N LYS A 54 -5.64 12.18 24.17
CA LYS A 54 -5.71 12.18 25.64
C LYS A 54 -6.39 13.45 26.16
N PRO A 55 -6.85 13.43 27.43
CA PRO A 55 -7.50 14.60 28.05
C PRO A 55 -6.62 15.86 28.09
N ASP A 56 -5.30 15.71 28.07
CA ASP A 56 -4.33 16.81 28.05
C ASP A 56 -4.07 17.37 26.63
N GLY A 57 -4.76 16.83 25.62
CA GLY A 57 -4.63 17.23 24.22
C GLY A 57 -3.47 16.56 23.48
N THR A 58 -2.67 15.73 24.13
CA THR A 58 -1.63 14.93 23.47
C THR A 58 -2.23 13.75 22.73
N HIS A 59 -1.48 13.14 21.81
CA HIS A 59 -1.91 12.01 21.00
C HIS A 59 -1.06 10.78 21.29
N GLU A 60 -1.73 9.66 21.50
CA GLU A 60 -1.11 8.35 21.47
C GLU A 60 -1.33 7.75 20.07
N LEU A 61 -0.24 7.38 19.40
CA LEU A 61 -0.26 6.96 18.01
C LEU A 61 0.27 5.54 17.91
N ASP A 62 -0.42 4.71 17.12
CA ASP A 62 -0.04 3.31 16.83
C ASP A 62 0.20 3.13 15.33
N CYS A 63 1.47 2.94 14.95
CA CYS A 63 1.86 2.79 13.55
C CYS A 63 1.33 1.50 12.92
N GLY A 64 1.21 0.41 13.68
CA GLY A 64 0.63 -0.85 13.20
C GLY A 64 -0.84 -0.68 12.84
N VAL A 65 -1.62 -0.10 13.76
CA VAL A 65 -3.04 0.19 13.52
C VAL A 65 -3.22 1.17 12.36
N GLN A 66 -2.39 2.21 12.29
CA GLN A 66 -2.41 3.15 11.16
C GLN A 66 -2.09 2.46 9.84
N THR A 67 -1.06 1.60 9.79
CA THR A 67 -0.68 0.87 8.57
C THR A 67 -1.80 -0.05 8.09
N ALA A 68 -2.43 -0.80 9.00
CA ALA A 68 -3.58 -1.63 8.66
C ALA A 68 -4.74 -0.81 8.08
N ALA A 69 -5.01 0.36 8.64
CA ALA A 69 -6.04 1.28 8.13
C ALA A 69 -5.67 1.83 6.75
N VAL A 70 -4.41 2.24 6.54
CA VAL A 70 -3.91 2.72 5.24
C VAL A 70 -4.13 1.65 4.16
N LEU A 71 -3.76 0.40 4.42
CA LEU A 71 -3.92 -0.69 3.45
C LEU A 71 -5.40 -0.96 3.13
N ARG A 72 -6.29 -0.92 4.12
CA ARG A 72 -7.75 -1.01 3.87
C ARG A 72 -8.28 0.17 3.05
N ASN A 73 -7.81 1.39 3.33
CA ASN A 73 -8.19 2.58 2.58
C ASN A 73 -7.71 2.49 1.13
N ILE A 74 -6.49 2.01 0.86
CA ILE A 74 -5.99 1.74 -0.49
C ILE A 74 -6.86 0.70 -1.20
N GLN A 75 -7.22 -0.39 -0.52
CA GLN A 75 -8.14 -1.40 -1.06
C GLN A 75 -9.46 -0.77 -1.50
N THR A 76 -10.02 0.11 -0.66
CA THR A 76 -11.28 0.82 -0.97
C THR A 76 -11.14 1.73 -2.19
N VAL A 77 -10.03 2.49 -2.26
CA VAL A 77 -9.74 3.37 -3.41
C VAL A 77 -9.59 2.57 -4.69
N LEU A 78 -8.82 1.49 -4.67
CA LEU A 78 -8.61 0.64 -5.85
C LEU A 78 -9.91 0.01 -6.34
N ARG A 79 -10.73 -0.53 -5.43
CA ARG A 79 -12.05 -1.08 -5.75
C ARG A 79 -12.96 -0.02 -6.36
N GLY A 80 -13.01 1.17 -5.76
CA GLY A 80 -13.82 2.28 -6.29
C GLY A 80 -13.37 2.77 -7.67
N ALA A 81 -12.07 2.91 -7.88
CA ALA A 81 -11.49 3.40 -9.13
C ALA A 81 -11.58 2.38 -10.29
N SER A 82 -11.85 1.12 -9.99
CA SER A 82 -11.86 0.03 -10.98
C SER A 82 -13.17 -0.73 -11.07
N GLU A 83 -14.26 -0.17 -10.54
CA GLU A 83 -15.57 -0.85 -10.51
C GLU A 83 -15.50 -2.25 -9.85
N GLY A 84 -14.64 -2.39 -8.84
CA GLY A 84 -14.47 -3.62 -8.08
C GLY A 84 -13.43 -4.62 -8.63
N VAL A 85 -12.84 -4.36 -9.78
CA VAL A 85 -11.92 -5.30 -10.46
C VAL A 85 -10.54 -5.34 -9.81
N CYS A 86 -10.04 -4.20 -9.31
CA CYS A 86 -8.68 -4.04 -8.78
C CYS A 86 -8.69 -4.00 -7.25
N GLY A 87 -7.69 -4.63 -6.63
CA GLY A 87 -7.47 -4.60 -5.19
C GLY A 87 -5.98 -4.56 -4.84
N LEU A 88 -5.64 -4.82 -3.57
CA LEU A 88 -4.25 -4.85 -3.12
C LEU A 88 -3.40 -5.88 -3.87
N GLU A 89 -4.01 -6.96 -4.34
CA GLU A 89 -3.39 -7.99 -5.18
C GLU A 89 -2.89 -7.47 -6.53
N ASN A 90 -3.38 -6.32 -6.97
CA ASN A 90 -3.01 -5.66 -8.22
C ASN A 90 -1.91 -4.61 -8.06
N VAL A 91 -1.50 -4.28 -6.83
CA VAL A 91 -0.45 -3.28 -6.58
C VAL A 91 0.89 -3.78 -7.11
N VAL A 92 1.54 -2.96 -7.93
CA VAL A 92 2.83 -3.26 -8.59
C VAL A 92 3.98 -2.63 -7.84
N ASP A 93 3.79 -1.40 -7.40
CA ASP A 93 4.81 -0.58 -6.75
C ASP A 93 4.20 0.24 -5.61
N ALA A 94 4.94 0.39 -4.52
CA ALA A 94 4.54 1.17 -3.37
C ALA A 94 5.71 1.93 -2.76
N THR A 95 5.46 3.17 -2.38
CA THR A 95 6.36 3.97 -1.53
C THR A 95 5.70 4.18 -0.18
N VAL A 96 6.39 3.75 0.87
CA VAL A 96 5.99 3.92 2.26
C VAL A 96 6.78 5.07 2.87
N PHE A 97 6.07 6.06 3.38
CA PHE A 97 6.62 7.20 4.10
C PHE A 97 6.37 7.01 5.59
N LEU A 98 7.43 7.03 6.41
CA LEU A 98 7.37 6.96 7.86
C LEU A 98 7.96 8.23 8.46
N VAL A 99 7.45 8.68 9.59
CA VAL A 99 8.03 9.83 10.31
C VAL A 99 9.19 9.40 11.21
N ASP A 100 9.27 8.12 11.60
CA ASP A 100 10.32 7.58 12.46
C ASP A 100 10.56 6.09 12.12
N ILE A 101 11.55 5.82 11.26
CA ILE A 101 11.88 4.44 10.86
C ILE A 101 12.34 3.59 12.06
N PRO A 102 13.28 4.02 12.92
CA PRO A 102 13.71 3.21 14.05
C PRO A 102 12.58 2.75 14.96
N ARG A 103 11.55 3.58 15.16
CA ARG A 103 10.40 3.27 15.99
C ARG A 103 9.35 2.42 15.28
N ASP A 104 9.02 2.76 14.04
CA ASP A 104 7.77 2.33 13.37
C ASP A 104 7.95 1.22 12.34
N TYR A 105 9.19 0.99 11.87
CA TYR A 105 9.45 0.08 10.73
C TYR A 105 8.99 -1.35 10.98
N ALA A 106 9.20 -1.88 12.19
CA ALA A 106 8.82 -3.25 12.53
C ALA A 106 7.29 -3.42 12.55
N ALA A 107 6.57 -2.48 13.16
CA ALA A 107 5.11 -2.50 13.24
C ALA A 107 4.48 -2.36 11.84
N MET A 108 4.97 -1.43 11.03
CA MET A 108 4.56 -1.27 9.64
C MET A 108 4.78 -2.55 8.83
N ASN A 109 5.97 -3.17 8.92
CA ASN A 109 6.28 -4.41 8.21
C ASN A 109 5.42 -5.59 8.66
N ALA A 110 5.05 -5.66 9.92
CA ALA A 110 4.15 -6.70 10.41
C ALA A 110 2.80 -6.66 9.67
N GLU A 111 2.21 -5.48 9.50
CA GLU A 111 0.94 -5.32 8.77
C GLU A 111 1.11 -5.55 7.26
N TRP A 112 2.21 -5.06 6.66
CA TRP A 112 2.55 -5.31 5.27
C TRP A 112 2.63 -6.82 4.97
N ASN A 113 3.34 -7.58 5.81
CA ASN A 113 3.54 -9.01 5.62
C ASN A 113 2.26 -9.84 5.81
N LYS A 114 1.26 -9.35 6.53
CA LYS A 114 -0.07 -9.99 6.61
C LYS A 114 -0.78 -9.95 5.26
N ILE A 115 -0.65 -8.85 4.52
CA ILE A 115 -1.26 -8.69 3.19
C ILE A 115 -0.48 -9.49 2.15
N TRP A 116 0.85 -9.43 2.20
CA TRP A 116 1.74 -10.12 1.26
C TRP A 116 2.70 -11.08 2.00
N PRO A 117 2.20 -12.24 2.46
CA PRO A 117 3.05 -13.24 3.11
C PRO A 117 4.05 -13.88 2.15
N ASP A 118 3.74 -13.88 0.86
CA ASP A 118 4.59 -14.39 -0.22
C ASP A 118 5.22 -13.21 -0.98
N ARG A 119 6.54 -13.04 -0.85
CA ARG A 119 7.28 -11.96 -1.52
C ARG A 119 7.19 -11.99 -3.05
N THR A 120 6.89 -13.13 -3.65
CA THR A 120 6.70 -13.24 -5.11
C THR A 120 5.42 -12.56 -5.58
N LYS A 121 4.46 -12.37 -4.68
CA LYS A 121 3.16 -11.72 -4.93
C LYS A 121 3.13 -10.27 -4.43
N ALA A 122 4.08 -9.89 -3.59
CA ALA A 122 4.16 -8.54 -3.05
C ALA A 122 4.55 -7.52 -4.15
N PRO A 123 4.12 -6.26 -4.06
CA PRO A 123 4.62 -5.19 -4.92
C PRO A 123 6.11 -4.94 -4.69
N SER A 124 6.80 -4.34 -5.67
CA SER A 124 8.06 -3.67 -5.39
C SER A 124 7.82 -2.56 -4.37
N ARG A 125 8.80 -2.29 -3.47
CA ARG A 125 8.59 -1.35 -2.38
C ARG A 125 9.84 -0.56 -2.04
N THR A 126 9.63 0.73 -1.81
CA THR A 126 10.59 1.61 -1.14
C THR A 126 9.99 2.11 0.18
N CYS A 127 10.78 2.15 1.24
CA CYS A 127 10.40 2.76 2.51
C CYS A 127 11.42 3.84 2.88
N VAL A 128 10.94 5.03 3.18
CA VAL A 128 11.77 6.20 3.52
C VAL A 128 11.23 6.91 4.75
N GLN A 129 12.13 7.52 5.51
CA GLN A 129 11.74 8.45 6.54
C GLN A 129 11.62 9.85 5.96
N VAL A 130 10.59 10.56 6.37
CA VAL A 130 10.33 11.95 6.02
C VAL A 130 10.38 12.84 7.24
N ALA A 131 10.68 14.11 7.05
CA ALA A 131 10.74 15.08 8.14
C ALA A 131 9.38 15.32 8.80
N ALA A 132 8.29 15.26 8.03
CA ALA A 132 6.91 15.38 8.50
C ALA A 132 5.94 14.81 7.46
N LEU A 133 4.78 14.42 7.90
CA LEU A 133 3.57 14.19 7.10
C LEU A 133 2.60 15.36 7.30
N PRO A 134 1.57 15.51 6.44
CA PRO A 134 0.69 16.69 6.46
C PRO A 134 -0.09 16.92 7.77
N ASN A 135 -0.10 15.95 8.68
CA ASN A 135 -0.74 16.06 9.97
C ASN A 135 0.08 15.32 11.04
N GLU A 136 0.24 15.91 12.23
CA GLU A 136 0.99 15.34 13.36
C GLU A 136 0.43 14.00 13.89
N LYS A 137 -0.84 13.68 13.57
CA LYS A 137 -1.51 12.42 13.93
C LYS A 137 -1.18 11.28 12.99
N ILE A 138 -0.37 11.50 11.95
CA ILE A 138 -0.03 10.52 10.94
C ILE A 138 1.43 10.06 11.13
N LEU A 139 1.62 8.75 11.32
CA LEU A 139 2.94 8.12 11.41
C LEU A 139 3.38 7.50 10.08
N VAL A 140 2.40 7.10 9.24
CA VAL A 140 2.61 6.39 7.99
C VAL A 140 1.67 6.89 6.91
N GLU A 141 2.22 7.04 5.71
CA GLU A 141 1.49 7.29 4.47
C GLU A 141 2.01 6.36 3.39
N ILE A 142 1.13 5.82 2.54
CA ILE A 142 1.54 4.95 1.43
C ILE A 142 0.96 5.48 0.14
N LYS A 143 1.85 5.65 -0.86
CA LYS A 143 1.51 5.89 -2.26
C LYS A 143 1.76 4.62 -3.05
N CYS A 144 0.89 4.28 -4.00
CA CYS A 144 1.09 3.09 -4.81
C CYS A 144 0.59 3.23 -6.23
N GLN A 145 0.99 2.27 -7.06
CA GLN A 145 0.50 2.07 -8.41
C GLN A 145 -0.03 0.63 -8.52
N ALA A 146 -1.18 0.47 -9.14
CA ALA A 146 -1.78 -0.83 -9.40
C ALA A 146 -2.08 -0.99 -10.88
N VAL A 147 -2.20 -2.24 -11.35
CA VAL A 147 -2.49 -2.53 -12.75
C VAL A 147 -3.65 -3.49 -12.89
N VAL A 148 -4.38 -3.32 -13.99
CA VAL A 148 -5.45 -4.22 -14.42
C VAL A 148 -5.14 -4.71 -15.81
N SER A 149 -4.88 -6.01 -15.94
CA SER A 149 -4.53 -6.64 -17.23
C SER A 149 -5.73 -6.76 -18.17
N GLU A 150 -6.89 -6.98 -17.59
CA GLU A 150 -8.17 -7.01 -18.31
C GLU A 150 -9.16 -6.16 -17.55
N TRP A 151 -9.43 -4.95 -18.06
CA TRP A 151 -10.61 -4.21 -17.66
C TRP A 151 -11.82 -4.97 -18.20
N ALA A 152 -12.68 -5.45 -17.33
CA ALA A 152 -13.92 -6.09 -17.79
C ALA A 152 -14.59 -5.16 -18.81
N LYS A 153 -14.66 -5.60 -20.06
CA LYS A 153 -15.41 -4.88 -21.08
C LYS A 153 -16.83 -4.75 -20.52
N ASN A 154 -17.27 -3.52 -20.28
CA ASN A 154 -18.66 -3.29 -19.96
C ASN A 154 -19.47 -3.86 -21.14
N PRO A 155 -20.27 -4.94 -20.95
CA PRO A 155 -20.99 -5.56 -22.05
C PRO A 155 -21.98 -4.61 -22.74
N TRP A 156 -22.20 -3.41 -22.18
CA TRP A 156 -23.10 -2.38 -22.70
C TRP A 156 -22.38 -1.26 -23.48
N GLN A 157 -21.05 -1.33 -23.69
CA GLN A 157 -20.31 -0.35 -24.49
C GLN A 157 -20.26 -0.69 -25.99
N GLU A 158 -20.88 -1.79 -26.43
CA GLU A 158 -20.96 -2.20 -27.84
C GLU A 158 -22.39 -2.08 -28.42
N LEU A 159 -23.25 -1.23 -27.83
CA LEU A 159 -24.58 -0.90 -28.41
C LEU A 159 -24.62 0.54 -28.90
#